data_45dea67b52a784f711dfdc97d8dfea0f
#
_entry.id   45dea67b52a784f711dfdc97d8dfea0f
#
_cell.length_a   1.000
_cell.length_b   1.000
_cell.length_c   1.000
_cell.angle_alpha   90.00
_cell.angle_beta   90.00
_cell.angle_gamma   90.00
#
_symmetry.space_group_name_H-M   'P 1'
#
loop_
_entity.id
_entity.type
_entity.pdbx_description
1 polymer ?
#
loop_
_entity_poly.entity_id
_entity_poly.type
_entity_poly.pdbx_seq_one_letter_code
_entity_poly.pdbx_strand_id
1 'polypeptide(L)'
;MVTKTAAPTAASDTAGQPVDETTNSAGYKLVGFKNFIRTNPKSDFFAVKRFHHVEFWCGDATNTCRRFSWGLGMPIVVKSDLSTGNSVHASYLLRSGDLKFLFTAPYSTALSVSASASIPSFASALHCSFTATHGLGVRAIAIEVADVETAFSVAVSRGAKPVFSPVLLDNSTFLAEIHLYGDVVLRLISYKNVEDVAGNFFFLPGFELVEDSSTSYLEMDYGIRRLDHAVGNVPELGPAVEYVKKFTGFHDFAEFTAEDVGTTDSGLNSVVLANNDENVLLPLNEPVYGTKRKSQIQTYLEHNEGAGLQHLALVSENIFRTLREMRKRSGVGGFEFMPSPPPTYYRNLKSRAGDVLSDEQIKECEELGILVDRDDQGTLLQIFTKPVGDRPTIFIEIIQRIGCMMKDDEGKIYQKGGCGGFGKGNFSELFKSIEEYEKMLEAKQIVQTAAA
;
A
#
# COMPACT_ATOMS: atom_id res chain seq x y z
N MET A 1 50.80 6.28 -49.84
CA MET A 1 51.93 6.94 -49.17
C MET A 1 51.63 7.09 -47.70
N VAL A 2 52.48 6.49 -46.97
CA VAL A 2 52.63 6.35 -45.52
C VAL A 2 52.87 7.72 -44.91
N THR A 3 52.31 7.95 -43.70
CA THR A 3 53.11 8.38 -42.56
C THR A 3 52.36 8.17 -41.25
N LYS A 4 52.93 7.30 -40.44
CA LYS A 4 52.76 7.19 -38.97
C LYS A 4 53.27 8.44 -38.31
N THR A 5 52.61 8.86 -37.22
CA THR A 5 53.33 9.44 -36.07
C THR A 5 52.65 9.08 -34.76
N ALA A 6 53.51 8.85 -33.79
CA ALA A 6 53.36 8.17 -32.53
C ALA A 6 52.68 9.02 -31.42
N ALA A 7 52.19 8.29 -30.42
CA ALA A 7 51.74 8.81 -29.12
C ALA A 7 52.89 9.47 -28.29
N PRO A 8 52.53 10.23 -27.29
CA PRO A 8 53.19 10.04 -26.01
C PRO A 8 52.24 9.77 -24.85
N THR A 9 52.69 8.85 -24.03
CA THR A 9 52.26 8.52 -22.66
C THR A 9 52.50 9.67 -21.70
N ALA A 10 51.52 9.94 -20.85
CA ALA A 10 51.78 10.48 -19.54
C ALA A 10 50.67 10.01 -18.58
N ALA A 11 51.07 9.20 -17.62
CA ALA A 11 50.33 8.88 -16.43
C ALA A 11 50.29 10.08 -15.49
N SER A 12 49.15 10.38 -14.93
CA SER A 12 49.08 11.15 -13.68
C SER A 12 48.02 10.49 -12.81
N ASP A 13 48.54 9.89 -11.73
CA ASP A 13 47.76 9.52 -10.55
C ASP A 13 47.00 10.75 -10.03
N THR A 14 45.70 10.65 -9.97
CA THR A 14 44.90 11.46 -9.07
C THR A 14 44.07 10.50 -8.21
N ALA A 15 44.45 10.52 -6.94
CA ALA A 15 43.78 9.86 -5.84
C ALA A 15 42.27 10.13 -5.89
N GLY A 16 41.47 9.05 -5.82
CA GLY A 16 40.04 9.14 -5.71
C GLY A 16 39.63 9.87 -4.45
N GLN A 17 38.90 10.95 -4.61
CA GLN A 17 38.11 11.53 -3.53
C GLN A 17 36.95 10.56 -3.22
N PRO A 18 36.55 10.45 -1.95
CA PRO A 18 35.37 9.65 -1.60
C PRO A 18 34.13 10.28 -2.25
N VAL A 19 33.40 9.49 -3.02
CA VAL A 19 32.11 9.88 -3.59
C VAL A 19 31.13 9.92 -2.41
N ASP A 20 30.84 11.13 -1.95
CA ASP A 20 29.79 11.42 -0.98
C ASP A 20 28.49 11.47 -1.77
N GLU A 21 27.70 10.35 -1.79
CA GLU A 21 26.46 10.46 -2.50
C GLU A 21 25.34 9.56 -2.11
N THR A 22 24.35 10.23 -1.60
CA THR A 22 22.95 9.83 -1.61
C THR A 22 22.10 10.95 -2.25
N THR A 23 22.46 11.41 -3.44
CA THR A 23 21.58 12.22 -4.28
C THR A 23 20.89 11.31 -5.31
N ASN A 24 19.56 11.25 -5.28
CA ASN A 24 18.82 10.66 -6.38
C ASN A 24 18.86 11.61 -7.62
N SER A 25 18.43 11.10 -8.78
CA SER A 25 18.55 11.75 -10.10
C SER A 25 17.95 13.16 -10.22
N ALA A 26 17.23 13.67 -9.19
CA ALA A 26 16.57 14.97 -9.18
C ALA A 26 17.09 15.93 -8.08
N GLY A 27 18.16 15.58 -7.36
CA GLY A 27 18.72 16.45 -6.32
C GLY A 27 17.95 16.42 -4.98
N TYR A 28 16.95 15.57 -4.82
CA TYR A 28 16.28 15.33 -3.53
C TYR A 28 17.24 14.57 -2.61
N LYS A 29 17.58 15.18 -1.48
CA LYS A 29 18.59 14.63 -0.56
C LYS A 29 17.93 13.96 0.64
N LEU A 30 18.09 12.65 0.75
CA LEU A 30 17.75 11.89 1.93
C LEU A 30 18.86 12.06 2.99
N VAL A 31 18.46 12.24 4.25
CA VAL A 31 19.41 12.36 5.38
C VAL A 31 19.64 11.02 6.09
N GLY A 32 18.84 10.00 5.77
CA GLY A 32 18.85 8.67 6.36
C GLY A 32 18.19 8.61 7.73
N PHE A 33 17.71 7.44 8.11
CA PHE A 33 16.92 7.22 9.32
C PHE A 33 17.54 7.77 10.60
N LYS A 34 18.87 7.62 10.75
CA LYS A 34 19.58 8.08 11.96
C LYS A 34 19.63 9.60 12.12
N ASN A 35 19.59 10.33 11.02
CA ASN A 35 19.69 11.78 10.99
C ASN A 35 18.32 12.45 10.80
N PHE A 36 17.29 11.65 10.51
CA PHE A 36 15.94 12.14 10.29
C PHE A 36 15.28 12.52 11.61
N ILE A 37 14.86 13.77 11.71
CA ILE A 37 14.11 14.30 12.87
C ILE A 37 12.67 14.48 12.44
N ARG A 38 11.78 13.64 12.96
CA ARG A 38 10.36 13.74 12.71
C ARG A 38 9.78 15.01 13.33
N THR A 39 9.13 15.80 12.50
CA THR A 39 8.37 16.97 12.92
C THR A 39 6.99 16.93 12.26
N ASN A 40 5.98 17.46 12.96
CA ASN A 40 4.65 17.63 12.38
C ASN A 40 4.31 19.13 12.32
N PRO A 41 4.55 19.80 11.18
CA PRO A 41 4.33 21.23 11.03
C PRO A 41 2.86 21.61 10.89
N LYS A 42 1.93 20.63 10.85
CA LYS A 42 0.50 20.85 10.61
C LYS A 42 0.26 21.62 9.31
N SER A 43 0.89 21.19 8.21
CA SER A 43 1.01 21.92 6.95
C SER A 43 0.03 21.49 5.85
N ASP A 44 -0.95 20.65 6.16
CA ASP A 44 -1.98 20.25 5.19
C ASP A 44 -2.69 21.46 4.60
N PHE A 45 -2.86 21.48 3.29
CA PHE A 45 -3.52 22.59 2.60
C PHE A 45 -5.04 22.48 2.57
N PHE A 46 -5.56 21.29 2.90
CA PHE A 46 -6.99 21.01 3.08
C PHE A 46 -7.17 19.94 4.16
N ALA A 47 -8.30 19.98 4.83
CA ALA A 47 -8.57 19.09 5.95
C ALA A 47 -8.80 17.64 5.47
N VAL A 48 -7.89 16.75 5.81
CA VAL A 48 -7.96 15.30 5.57
C VAL A 48 -8.36 14.62 6.86
N LYS A 49 -9.41 13.80 6.81
CA LYS A 49 -9.93 13.10 7.99
C LYS A 49 -9.31 11.72 8.18
N ARG A 50 -9.36 10.87 7.12
CA ARG A 50 -8.93 9.47 7.19
C ARG A 50 -8.89 8.82 5.81
N PHE A 51 -8.34 7.61 5.72
CA PHE A 51 -8.60 6.73 4.59
C PHE A 51 -10.10 6.41 4.51
N HIS A 52 -10.65 6.44 3.30
CA HIS A 52 -12.05 6.10 3.06
C HIS A 52 -12.21 4.68 2.53
N HIS A 53 -11.58 4.37 1.39
CA HIS A 53 -11.56 3.02 0.80
C HIS A 53 -10.39 2.88 -0.17
N VAL A 54 -10.08 1.64 -0.56
CA VAL A 54 -9.16 1.34 -1.64
C VAL A 54 -9.94 0.62 -2.74
N GLU A 55 -9.83 1.10 -3.99
CA GLU A 55 -10.47 0.45 -5.13
C GLU A 55 -9.45 -0.33 -5.95
N PHE A 56 -9.76 -1.60 -6.14
CA PHE A 56 -9.05 -2.51 -7.03
C PHE A 56 -9.79 -2.62 -8.36
N TRP A 57 -9.03 -2.49 -9.44
CA TRP A 57 -9.52 -2.87 -10.76
C TRP A 57 -9.02 -4.26 -11.10
N CYS A 58 -9.94 -5.11 -11.61
CA CYS A 58 -9.69 -6.52 -11.88
C CYS A 58 -10.51 -7.00 -13.08
N GLY A 59 -10.14 -8.14 -13.64
CA GLY A 59 -10.88 -8.71 -14.78
C GLY A 59 -12.22 -9.31 -14.42
N ASP A 60 -12.43 -9.68 -13.14
CA ASP A 60 -13.68 -10.28 -12.60
C ASP A 60 -13.84 -9.84 -11.13
N ALA A 61 -14.75 -8.90 -10.91
CA ALA A 61 -15.00 -8.36 -9.59
C ALA A 61 -15.62 -9.38 -8.64
N THR A 62 -16.51 -10.25 -9.15
CA THR A 62 -17.20 -11.27 -8.36
C THR A 62 -16.23 -12.28 -7.75
N ASN A 63 -15.36 -12.87 -8.56
CA ASN A 63 -14.40 -13.87 -8.07
C ASN A 63 -13.28 -13.24 -7.26
N THR A 64 -12.79 -12.08 -7.68
CA THR A 64 -11.71 -11.37 -6.96
C THR A 64 -12.18 -10.95 -5.57
N CYS A 65 -13.37 -10.30 -5.45
CA CYS A 65 -13.86 -9.88 -4.14
C CYS A 65 -14.11 -11.07 -3.20
N ARG A 66 -14.66 -12.18 -3.71
CA ARG A 66 -14.88 -13.40 -2.91
C ARG A 66 -13.59 -14.02 -2.42
N ARG A 67 -12.54 -14.04 -3.24
CA ARG A 67 -11.22 -14.50 -2.82
C ARG A 67 -10.65 -13.64 -1.69
N PHE A 68 -10.74 -12.31 -1.82
CA PHE A 68 -10.28 -11.39 -0.76
C PHE A 68 -11.15 -11.48 0.50
N SER A 69 -12.47 -11.60 0.33
CA SER A 69 -13.40 -11.85 1.44
C SER A 69 -13.00 -13.08 2.24
N TRP A 70 -12.81 -14.21 1.56
CA TRP A 70 -12.40 -15.47 2.16
C TRP A 70 -11.01 -15.41 2.78
N GLY A 71 -10.06 -14.80 2.09
CA GLY A 71 -8.65 -14.73 2.52
C GLY A 71 -8.40 -13.81 3.70
N LEU A 72 -9.19 -12.71 3.84
CA LEU A 72 -9.00 -11.68 4.86
C LEU A 72 -10.10 -11.68 5.95
N GLY A 73 -11.16 -12.47 5.78
CA GLY A 73 -12.29 -12.45 6.73
C GLY A 73 -13.08 -11.15 6.68
N MET A 74 -13.31 -10.63 5.48
CA MET A 74 -14.05 -9.38 5.27
C MET A 74 -15.34 -9.67 4.52
N PRO A 75 -16.53 -9.53 5.12
CA PRO A 75 -17.79 -9.75 4.42
C PRO A 75 -18.03 -8.72 3.30
N ILE A 76 -18.74 -9.13 2.25
CA ILE A 76 -19.28 -8.22 1.25
C ILE A 76 -20.49 -7.51 1.88
N VAL A 77 -20.42 -6.18 1.99
CA VAL A 77 -21.47 -5.41 2.71
C VAL A 77 -22.41 -4.64 1.78
N VAL A 78 -21.87 -4.13 0.66
CA VAL A 78 -22.68 -3.48 -0.37
C VAL A 78 -22.18 -3.85 -1.76
N LYS A 79 -23.06 -3.70 -2.74
CA LYS A 79 -22.78 -3.95 -4.16
C LYS A 79 -23.42 -2.89 -5.04
N SER A 80 -22.85 -2.74 -6.23
CA SER A 80 -23.45 -2.01 -7.34
C SER A 80 -23.24 -2.84 -8.61
N ASP A 81 -24.32 -3.42 -9.12
CA ASP A 81 -24.30 -4.34 -10.26
C ASP A 81 -25.61 -4.23 -11.08
N LEU A 82 -25.82 -5.15 -12.02
CA LEU A 82 -27.05 -5.18 -12.83
C LEU A 82 -28.33 -5.23 -11.98
N SER A 83 -28.28 -5.89 -10.82
CA SER A 83 -29.43 -6.00 -9.93
C SER A 83 -29.78 -4.70 -9.21
N THR A 84 -28.81 -3.78 -9.11
CA THR A 84 -28.98 -2.44 -8.51
C THR A 84 -29.11 -1.33 -9.57
N GLY A 85 -29.24 -1.69 -10.84
CA GLY A 85 -29.39 -0.76 -11.96
C GLY A 85 -28.07 -0.24 -12.56
N ASN A 86 -26.89 -0.70 -12.08
CA ASN A 86 -25.62 -0.37 -12.70
C ASN A 86 -25.37 -1.28 -13.92
N SER A 87 -25.48 -0.72 -15.12
CA SER A 87 -25.28 -1.45 -16.36
C SER A 87 -23.88 -1.32 -16.97
N VAL A 88 -22.95 -0.61 -16.30
CA VAL A 88 -21.60 -0.35 -16.79
C VAL A 88 -20.58 -1.30 -16.19
N HIS A 89 -20.60 -1.46 -14.88
CA HIS A 89 -19.65 -2.25 -14.11
C HIS A 89 -20.29 -2.96 -12.93
N ALA A 90 -19.68 -4.07 -12.51
CA ALA A 90 -19.94 -4.68 -11.22
C ALA A 90 -18.92 -4.15 -10.20
N SER A 91 -19.42 -3.76 -9.03
CA SER A 91 -18.58 -3.34 -7.89
C SER A 91 -19.09 -3.95 -6.60
N TYR A 92 -18.17 -4.53 -5.82
CA TYR A 92 -18.46 -5.17 -4.54
C TYR A 92 -17.52 -4.61 -3.47
N LEU A 93 -18.09 -4.19 -2.33
CA LEU A 93 -17.37 -3.65 -1.21
C LEU A 93 -17.22 -4.67 -0.09
N LEU A 94 -16.00 -4.97 0.27
CA LEU A 94 -15.65 -5.67 1.50
C LEU A 94 -15.42 -4.66 2.62
N ARG A 95 -15.87 -4.99 3.84
CA ARG A 95 -15.63 -4.16 5.03
C ARG A 95 -15.25 -5.00 6.24
N SER A 96 -14.24 -4.52 6.99
CA SER A 96 -13.94 -4.99 8.35
C SER A 96 -13.49 -3.80 9.20
N GLY A 97 -14.26 -3.45 10.20
CA GLY A 97 -14.07 -2.20 10.94
C GLY A 97 -14.16 -0.97 10.00
N ASP A 98 -13.10 -0.16 9.97
CA ASP A 98 -12.97 1.00 9.09
C ASP A 98 -12.32 0.67 7.74
N LEU A 99 -11.74 -0.53 7.59
CA LEU A 99 -11.17 -0.99 6.33
C LEU A 99 -12.26 -1.28 5.31
N LYS A 100 -12.12 -0.72 4.11
CA LYS A 100 -13.03 -0.91 2.98
C LYS A 100 -12.25 -1.18 1.71
N PHE A 101 -12.47 -2.32 1.07
CA PHE A 101 -11.94 -2.70 -0.23
C PHE A 101 -13.06 -2.80 -1.27
N LEU A 102 -12.93 -2.03 -2.33
CA LEU A 102 -13.85 -2.02 -3.46
C LEU A 102 -13.21 -2.76 -4.64
N PHE A 103 -13.94 -3.70 -5.22
CA PHE A 103 -13.50 -4.45 -6.41
C PHE A 103 -14.41 -4.12 -7.58
N THR A 104 -13.85 -3.61 -8.68
CA THR A 104 -14.60 -3.14 -9.84
C THR A 104 -14.13 -3.82 -11.12
N ALA A 105 -15.08 -4.27 -11.95
CA ALA A 105 -14.83 -4.79 -13.29
C ALA A 105 -15.97 -4.39 -14.24
N PRO A 106 -15.69 -4.04 -15.52
CA PRO A 106 -16.73 -3.70 -16.49
C PRO A 106 -17.47 -4.94 -16.96
N TYR A 107 -18.72 -4.76 -17.39
CA TYR A 107 -19.45 -5.82 -18.08
C TYR A 107 -19.00 -5.97 -19.53
N SER A 108 -18.66 -4.86 -20.18
CA SER A 108 -18.23 -4.85 -21.58
C SER A 108 -17.49 -3.55 -21.90
N THR A 109 -16.55 -3.63 -22.85
CA THR A 109 -15.90 -2.45 -23.42
C THR A 109 -16.77 -1.70 -24.44
N ALA A 110 -17.80 -2.37 -24.97
CA ALA A 110 -18.65 -1.87 -26.05
C ALA A 110 -19.94 -1.18 -25.61
N LEU A 111 -20.24 -1.21 -24.30
CA LEU A 111 -21.45 -0.56 -23.75
C LEU A 111 -21.33 0.96 -23.83
N SER A 112 -22.31 1.57 -24.50
CA SER A 112 -22.32 2.99 -24.82
C SER A 112 -22.65 3.89 -23.62
N VAL A 113 -22.30 5.16 -23.77
CA VAL A 113 -22.31 6.28 -22.82
C VAL A 113 -23.66 6.62 -22.17
N SER A 114 -24.75 5.94 -22.47
CA SER A 114 -26.07 6.19 -21.87
C SER A 114 -26.36 5.38 -20.62
N ALA A 115 -25.40 4.58 -20.19
CA ALA A 115 -25.53 3.69 -19.04
C ALA A 115 -25.18 4.40 -17.73
N SER A 116 -25.94 4.14 -16.67
CA SER A 116 -25.68 4.70 -15.33
C SER A 116 -24.58 3.93 -14.62
N ALA A 117 -23.47 4.58 -14.31
CA ALA A 117 -22.39 4.07 -13.47
C ALA A 117 -22.47 4.68 -12.06
N SER A 118 -22.37 3.85 -11.02
CA SER A 118 -22.36 4.33 -9.62
C SER A 118 -21.07 5.07 -9.26
N ILE A 119 -19.99 4.82 -10.03
CA ILE A 119 -18.73 5.57 -9.92
C ILE A 119 -18.59 6.38 -11.22
N PRO A 120 -18.85 7.68 -11.21
CA PRO A 120 -18.93 8.48 -12.44
C PRO A 120 -17.57 8.68 -13.13
N SER A 121 -16.46 8.51 -12.40
CA SER A 121 -15.10 8.51 -12.97
C SER A 121 -14.72 7.19 -13.65
N PHE A 122 -15.55 6.16 -13.55
CA PHE A 122 -15.28 4.86 -14.16
C PHE A 122 -15.48 4.93 -15.69
N ALA A 123 -14.48 4.46 -16.43
CA ALA A 123 -14.52 4.32 -17.89
C ALA A 123 -14.02 2.92 -18.29
N SER A 124 -14.88 2.14 -18.96
CA SER A 124 -14.55 0.75 -19.34
C SER A 124 -13.28 0.63 -20.18
N ALA A 125 -13.06 1.57 -21.13
CA ALA A 125 -11.86 1.56 -21.96
C ALA A 125 -10.59 1.81 -21.13
N LEU A 126 -10.62 2.74 -20.17
CA LEU A 126 -9.51 3.01 -19.26
C LEU A 126 -9.26 1.81 -18.35
N HIS A 127 -10.32 1.20 -17.82
CA HIS A 127 -10.21 -0.01 -17.01
C HIS A 127 -9.55 -1.16 -17.79
N CYS A 128 -9.95 -1.40 -19.04
CA CYS A 128 -9.34 -2.46 -19.86
C CYS A 128 -7.86 -2.18 -20.14
N SER A 129 -7.49 -0.93 -20.45
CA SER A 129 -6.09 -0.53 -20.57
C SER A 129 -5.32 -0.78 -19.29
N PHE A 130 -5.86 -0.34 -18.15
CA PHE A 130 -5.25 -0.53 -16.83
C PHE A 130 -5.01 -2.02 -16.52
N THR A 131 -6.04 -2.87 -16.67
CA THR A 131 -5.93 -4.29 -16.36
C THR A 131 -5.06 -5.07 -17.35
N ALA A 132 -4.99 -4.64 -18.61
CA ALA A 132 -4.04 -5.19 -19.59
C ALA A 132 -2.60 -4.86 -19.22
N THR A 133 -2.33 -3.62 -18.79
CA THR A 133 -1.00 -3.16 -18.39
C THR A 133 -0.58 -3.71 -17.04
N HIS A 134 -1.42 -3.61 -16.00
CA HIS A 134 -1.04 -3.87 -14.61
C HIS A 134 -1.55 -5.22 -14.06
N GLY A 135 -2.53 -5.85 -14.71
CA GLY A 135 -3.28 -6.98 -14.13
C GLY A 135 -4.24 -6.53 -13.02
N LEU A 136 -4.36 -7.33 -11.96
CA LEU A 136 -5.02 -6.92 -10.72
C LEU A 136 -4.20 -5.83 -10.05
N GLY A 137 -4.77 -4.66 -9.83
CA GLY A 137 -4.07 -3.55 -9.20
C GLY A 137 -5.00 -2.56 -8.51
N VAL A 138 -4.43 -1.67 -7.73
CA VAL A 138 -5.16 -0.57 -7.09
C VAL A 138 -5.25 0.61 -8.04
N ARG A 139 -6.48 0.99 -8.37
CA ARG A 139 -6.79 2.18 -9.16
C ARG A 139 -6.89 3.43 -8.30
N ALA A 140 -7.54 3.35 -7.14
CA ALA A 140 -7.78 4.51 -6.31
C ALA A 140 -7.47 4.24 -4.84
N ILE A 141 -6.76 5.18 -4.22
CA ILE A 141 -6.69 5.34 -2.78
C ILE A 141 -7.61 6.50 -2.44
N ALA A 142 -8.74 6.21 -1.78
CA ALA A 142 -9.71 7.24 -1.41
C ALA A 142 -9.46 7.74 0.00
N ILE A 143 -9.50 9.05 0.17
CA ILE A 143 -9.44 9.74 1.46
C ILE A 143 -10.71 10.56 1.68
N GLU A 144 -11.18 10.58 2.91
CA GLU A 144 -12.25 11.47 3.34
C GLU A 144 -11.65 12.84 3.67
N VAL A 145 -12.20 13.88 3.05
CA VAL A 145 -11.82 15.28 3.27
C VAL A 145 -13.01 16.05 3.81
N ALA A 146 -12.78 17.22 4.40
CA ALA A 146 -13.87 18.05 4.92
C ALA A 146 -14.79 18.54 3.79
N ASP A 147 -14.22 18.95 2.66
CA ASP A 147 -14.94 19.47 1.50
C ASP A 147 -14.16 19.18 0.22
N VAL A 148 -14.76 18.39 -0.70
CA VAL A 148 -14.11 17.93 -1.95
C VAL A 148 -13.84 19.09 -2.90
N GLU A 149 -14.78 20.05 -3.03
CA GLU A 149 -14.63 21.15 -3.98
C GLU A 149 -13.44 22.03 -3.60
N THR A 150 -13.34 22.37 -2.31
CA THR A 150 -12.20 23.11 -1.75
C THR A 150 -10.90 22.32 -1.88
N ALA A 151 -10.88 21.07 -1.45
CA ALA A 151 -9.68 20.22 -1.49
C ALA A 151 -9.14 20.05 -2.92
N PHE A 152 -10.01 19.78 -3.88
CA PHE A 152 -9.65 19.65 -5.29
C PHE A 152 -9.11 20.96 -5.87
N SER A 153 -9.83 22.09 -5.64
CA SER A 153 -9.42 23.41 -6.13
C SER A 153 -8.05 23.81 -5.57
N VAL A 154 -7.83 23.62 -4.28
CA VAL A 154 -6.54 23.89 -3.62
C VAL A 154 -5.44 22.99 -4.18
N ALA A 155 -5.68 21.69 -4.29
CA ALA A 155 -4.70 20.75 -4.82
C ALA A 155 -4.30 21.10 -6.26
N VAL A 156 -5.27 21.34 -7.15
CA VAL A 156 -5.01 21.70 -8.56
C VAL A 156 -4.28 23.04 -8.67
N SER A 157 -4.66 24.05 -7.89
CA SER A 157 -3.96 25.35 -7.88
C SER A 157 -2.49 25.23 -7.45
N ARG A 158 -2.15 24.16 -6.72
CA ARG A 158 -0.80 23.85 -6.26
C ARG A 158 -0.08 22.83 -7.14
N GLY A 159 -0.67 22.47 -8.29
CA GLY A 159 -0.04 21.66 -9.34
C GLY A 159 -0.43 20.19 -9.34
N ALA A 160 -1.45 19.77 -8.59
CA ALA A 160 -2.04 18.44 -8.77
C ALA A 160 -2.62 18.33 -10.18
N LYS A 161 -2.39 17.17 -10.82
CA LYS A 161 -2.96 16.87 -12.13
C LYS A 161 -4.40 16.38 -11.94
N PRO A 162 -5.42 17.10 -12.44
CA PRO A 162 -6.81 16.68 -12.30
C PRO A 162 -7.08 15.43 -13.15
N VAL A 163 -7.83 14.49 -12.60
CA VAL A 163 -8.31 13.27 -13.29
C VAL A 163 -9.81 13.33 -13.47
N PHE A 164 -10.53 13.65 -12.40
CA PHE A 164 -11.99 13.80 -12.43
C PHE A 164 -12.40 14.98 -11.55
N SER A 165 -13.09 15.94 -12.15
CA SER A 165 -13.53 17.16 -11.45
C SER A 165 -14.57 16.85 -10.38
N PRO A 166 -14.75 17.70 -9.36
CA PRO A 166 -15.75 17.50 -8.33
C PRO A 166 -17.15 17.32 -8.89
N VAL A 167 -17.84 16.28 -8.46
CA VAL A 167 -19.22 15.99 -8.81
C VAL A 167 -20.02 15.67 -7.55
N LEU A 168 -21.25 16.17 -7.50
CA LEU A 168 -22.25 15.79 -6.52
C LEU A 168 -22.94 14.53 -7.00
N LEU A 169 -22.77 13.41 -6.28
CA LEU A 169 -23.34 12.10 -6.63
C LEU A 169 -24.83 12.01 -6.27
N ASP A 170 -25.19 12.63 -5.15
CA ASP A 170 -26.56 12.75 -4.64
C ASP A 170 -26.69 14.12 -3.92
N ASN A 171 -27.65 14.26 -3.00
CA ASN A 171 -27.80 15.52 -2.27
C ASN A 171 -26.69 15.80 -1.23
N SER A 172 -25.82 14.86 -0.97
CA SER A 172 -24.88 14.92 0.16
C SER A 172 -23.44 14.51 -0.15
N THR A 173 -23.21 13.68 -1.16
CA THR A 173 -21.92 13.00 -1.39
C THR A 173 -21.18 13.60 -2.57
N PHE A 174 -19.97 14.08 -2.34
CA PHE A 174 -19.08 14.61 -3.37
C PHE A 174 -17.91 13.66 -3.63
N LEU A 175 -17.49 13.58 -4.89
CA LEU A 175 -16.33 12.82 -5.36
C LEU A 175 -15.52 13.64 -6.35
N ALA A 176 -14.18 13.56 -6.24
CA ALA A 176 -13.23 14.04 -7.24
C ALA A 176 -12.00 13.15 -7.27
N GLU A 177 -11.20 13.21 -8.31
CA GLU A 177 -9.95 12.46 -8.42
C GLU A 177 -8.82 13.32 -8.95
N ILE A 178 -7.65 13.16 -8.35
CA ILE A 178 -6.38 13.74 -8.79
C ILE A 178 -5.36 12.61 -8.98
N HIS A 179 -4.43 12.80 -9.89
CA HIS A 179 -3.35 11.86 -10.12
C HIS A 179 -2.46 11.75 -8.88
N LEU A 180 -2.06 10.53 -8.52
CA LEU A 180 -1.13 10.30 -7.42
C LEU A 180 0.24 9.86 -7.93
N TYR A 181 0.35 8.68 -8.50
CA TYR A 181 1.53 8.16 -9.21
C TYR A 181 1.13 7.05 -10.18
N GLY A 182 1.85 6.90 -11.30
CA GLY A 182 1.47 5.92 -12.34
C GLY A 182 0.01 6.10 -12.76
N ASP A 183 -0.74 5.02 -12.76
CA ASP A 183 -2.18 5.03 -13.03
C ASP A 183 -3.06 5.02 -11.75
N VAL A 184 -2.44 5.26 -10.59
CA VAL A 184 -3.13 5.38 -9.30
C VAL A 184 -3.61 6.81 -9.09
N VAL A 185 -4.86 6.95 -8.64
CA VAL A 185 -5.46 8.24 -8.28
C VAL A 185 -5.66 8.37 -6.78
N LEU A 186 -5.55 9.58 -6.27
CA LEU A 186 -6.06 9.98 -4.97
C LEU A 186 -7.50 10.44 -5.16
N ARG A 187 -8.45 9.66 -4.65
CA ARG A 187 -9.88 9.97 -4.71
C ARG A 187 -10.27 10.74 -3.46
N LEU A 188 -10.90 11.89 -3.66
CA LEU A 188 -11.41 12.75 -2.59
C LEU A 188 -12.89 12.48 -2.40
N ILE A 189 -13.32 12.21 -1.17
CA ILE A 189 -14.71 11.99 -0.79
C ILE A 189 -15.08 12.96 0.33
N SER A 190 -16.24 13.59 0.23
CA SER A 190 -16.85 14.30 1.35
C SER A 190 -18.35 14.13 1.38
N TYR A 191 -18.90 14.27 2.58
CA TYR A 191 -20.33 14.17 2.85
C TYR A 191 -20.82 15.48 3.45
N LYS A 192 -21.90 16.05 2.90
CA LYS A 192 -22.60 17.22 3.46
C LYS A 192 -23.86 16.74 4.18
N ASN A 193 -24.09 17.21 5.41
CA ASN A 193 -25.32 16.94 6.18
C ASN A 193 -25.64 15.45 6.44
N VAL A 194 -24.67 14.57 6.37
CA VAL A 194 -24.83 13.21 6.87
C VAL A 194 -24.61 13.27 8.37
N GLU A 195 -25.68 13.55 9.13
CA GLU A 195 -25.71 13.13 10.53
C GLU A 195 -25.51 11.61 10.51
N ASP A 196 -24.58 11.12 11.32
CA ASP A 196 -24.45 9.68 11.55
C ASP A 196 -25.82 9.15 12.01
N VAL A 197 -26.64 8.71 11.06
CA VAL A 197 -27.87 8.02 11.38
C VAL A 197 -27.43 6.71 11.97
N ALA A 198 -27.40 6.72 13.28
CA ALA A 198 -26.95 5.60 14.11
C ALA A 198 -27.59 4.30 13.59
N GLY A 199 -26.77 3.46 12.95
CA GLY A 199 -27.13 2.10 12.58
C GLY A 199 -27.16 1.73 11.11
N ASN A 200 -27.20 2.67 10.17
CA ASN A 200 -27.20 2.33 8.73
C ASN A 200 -25.84 2.63 8.08
N PHE A 201 -25.17 1.57 7.62
CA PHE A 201 -23.93 1.70 6.86
C PHE A 201 -24.25 2.33 5.49
N PHE A 202 -23.63 3.46 5.18
CA PHE A 202 -23.67 4.12 3.88
C PHE A 202 -22.25 4.11 3.26
N PHE A 203 -22.15 3.86 1.96
CA PHE A 203 -20.88 3.91 1.25
C PHE A 203 -20.90 5.02 0.19
N LEU A 204 -21.49 4.78 -0.96
CA LEU A 204 -21.67 5.75 -2.04
C LEU A 204 -23.06 5.56 -2.65
N PRO A 205 -23.65 6.59 -3.26
CA PRO A 205 -24.91 6.46 -3.99
C PRO A 205 -24.85 5.38 -5.08
N GLY A 206 -25.95 4.65 -5.26
CA GLY A 206 -26.03 3.56 -6.23
C GLY A 206 -25.40 2.24 -5.76
N PHE A 207 -25.00 2.17 -4.48
CA PHE A 207 -24.64 0.93 -3.80
C PHE A 207 -25.76 0.50 -2.86
N GLU A 208 -26.12 -0.78 -2.90
CA GLU A 208 -27.16 -1.38 -2.07
C GLU A 208 -26.56 -2.39 -1.10
N LEU A 209 -27.17 -2.53 0.07
CA LEU A 209 -26.77 -3.53 1.07
C LEU A 209 -26.95 -4.93 0.47
N VAL A 210 -25.98 -5.78 0.72
CA VAL A 210 -26.10 -7.21 0.43
C VAL A 210 -26.90 -7.86 1.56
N GLU A 211 -28.08 -8.35 1.25
CA GLU A 211 -28.88 -9.13 2.18
C GLU A 211 -28.16 -10.46 2.44
N ASP A 212 -27.70 -10.65 3.65
CA ASP A 212 -26.98 -11.84 4.07
C ASP A 212 -27.95 -12.92 4.53
N SER A 213 -28.44 -13.72 3.58
CA SER A 213 -29.29 -14.87 3.91
C SER A 213 -28.53 -16.18 4.14
N SER A 214 -27.22 -16.24 3.88
CA SER A 214 -26.50 -17.52 3.86
C SER A 214 -25.16 -17.57 4.59
N THR A 215 -24.56 -16.44 5.01
CA THR A 215 -23.22 -16.39 5.61
C THR A 215 -23.22 -16.43 7.14
N SER A 216 -24.39 -16.51 7.79
CA SER A 216 -24.49 -16.57 9.25
C SER A 216 -23.80 -17.78 9.91
N TYR A 217 -23.36 -18.76 9.12
CA TYR A 217 -22.65 -19.95 9.61
C TYR A 217 -21.12 -19.86 9.55
N LEU A 218 -20.57 -18.85 8.84
CA LEU A 218 -19.12 -18.66 8.73
C LEU A 218 -18.76 -17.34 9.40
N GLU A 219 -17.97 -17.41 10.46
CA GLU A 219 -17.42 -16.20 11.08
C GLU A 219 -16.42 -15.57 10.09
N MET A 220 -16.83 -14.48 9.45
CA MET A 220 -16.05 -13.71 8.47
C MET A 220 -15.45 -12.47 9.15
N ASP A 221 -14.87 -12.63 10.32
CA ASP A 221 -14.12 -11.59 11.03
C ASP A 221 -12.86 -12.18 11.63
N TYR A 222 -11.72 -11.93 10.95
CA TYR A 222 -10.41 -12.40 11.43
C TYR A 222 -9.70 -11.36 12.30
N GLY A 223 -10.33 -10.22 12.58
CA GLY A 223 -9.79 -9.19 13.46
C GLY A 223 -9.03 -8.07 12.75
N ILE A 224 -9.08 -7.98 11.44
CA ILE A 224 -8.57 -6.81 10.68
C ILE A 224 -9.52 -5.63 10.92
N ARG A 225 -8.99 -4.42 11.14
CA ARG A 225 -9.83 -3.27 11.56
C ARG A 225 -9.70 -2.03 10.70
N ARG A 226 -8.50 -1.70 10.20
CA ARG A 226 -8.28 -0.47 9.44
C ARG A 226 -7.08 -0.57 8.50
N LEU A 227 -7.03 0.31 7.52
CA LEU A 227 -5.82 0.57 6.74
C LEU A 227 -4.87 1.44 7.58
N ASP A 228 -3.61 1.04 7.70
CA ASP A 228 -2.58 1.80 8.37
C ASP A 228 -1.83 2.70 7.37
N HIS A 229 -1.32 2.07 6.31
CA HIS A 229 -0.62 2.77 5.25
C HIS A 229 -0.77 2.09 3.91
N ALA A 230 -0.54 2.86 2.84
CA ALA A 230 -0.60 2.41 1.45
C ALA A 230 0.71 2.81 0.74
N VAL A 231 1.48 1.82 0.30
CA VAL A 231 2.84 2.01 -0.20
C VAL A 231 2.87 2.00 -1.72
N GLY A 232 3.41 3.08 -2.30
CA GLY A 232 3.64 3.20 -3.73
C GLY A 232 5.10 2.92 -4.10
N ASN A 233 5.30 2.26 -5.24
CA ASN A 233 6.60 2.15 -5.88
C ASN A 233 6.66 3.11 -7.07
N VAL A 234 7.71 3.88 -7.14
CA VAL A 234 7.95 4.88 -8.18
C VAL A 234 9.36 4.72 -8.76
N PRO A 235 9.61 5.10 -10.02
CA PRO A 235 10.95 5.01 -10.60
C PRO A 235 11.94 6.01 -9.98
N GLU A 236 11.45 7.17 -9.55
CA GLU A 236 12.23 8.26 -8.95
C GLU A 236 11.47 8.83 -7.76
N LEU A 237 12.07 8.75 -6.57
CA LEU A 237 11.44 9.12 -5.30
C LEU A 237 11.27 10.63 -5.16
N GLY A 238 12.32 11.39 -5.45
CA GLY A 238 12.33 12.84 -5.23
C GLY A 238 11.18 13.56 -5.94
N PRO A 239 11.04 13.43 -7.28
CA PRO A 239 9.94 14.06 -8.01
C PRO A 239 8.56 13.62 -7.52
N ALA A 240 8.38 12.35 -7.12
CA ALA A 240 7.11 11.84 -6.63
C ALA A 240 6.76 12.43 -5.25
N VAL A 241 7.72 12.46 -4.32
CA VAL A 241 7.55 13.07 -2.99
C VAL A 241 7.24 14.56 -3.10
N GLU A 242 8.05 15.30 -3.88
CA GLU A 242 7.83 16.73 -4.09
C GLU A 242 6.46 17.02 -4.69
N TYR A 243 6.03 16.22 -5.66
CA TYR A 243 4.71 16.36 -6.27
C TYR A 243 3.60 16.20 -5.24
N VAL A 244 3.61 15.11 -4.45
CA VAL A 244 2.56 14.86 -3.43
C VAL A 244 2.57 15.95 -2.36
N LYS A 245 3.74 16.30 -1.81
CA LYS A 245 3.87 17.36 -0.81
C LYS A 245 3.35 18.72 -1.32
N LYS A 246 3.65 19.05 -2.57
CA LYS A 246 3.29 20.32 -3.18
C LYS A 246 1.79 20.56 -3.22
N PHE A 247 0.99 19.53 -3.45
CA PHE A 247 -0.46 19.72 -3.55
C PHE A 247 -1.23 19.33 -2.28
N THR A 248 -0.70 18.44 -1.42
CA THR A 248 -1.37 18.05 -0.17
C THR A 248 -0.95 18.90 1.02
N GLY A 249 0.33 19.31 1.07
CA GLY A 249 0.97 19.84 2.25
C GLY A 249 1.39 18.77 3.26
N PHE A 250 1.29 17.48 2.91
CA PHE A 250 1.74 16.38 3.78
C PHE A 250 3.21 16.55 4.14
N HIS A 251 3.55 16.17 5.36
CA HIS A 251 4.92 16.29 5.87
C HIS A 251 5.65 14.95 5.82
N ASP A 252 6.98 15.02 5.86
CA ASP A 252 7.82 13.84 5.98
C ASP A 252 7.65 13.24 7.38
N PHE A 253 7.19 12.00 7.42
CA PHE A 253 6.94 11.24 8.64
C PHE A 253 8.10 10.32 9.01
N ALA A 254 8.69 9.67 8.02
CA ALA A 254 9.85 8.80 8.15
C ALA A 254 10.63 8.75 6.84
N GLU A 255 11.91 8.42 6.93
CA GLU A 255 12.83 8.32 5.83
C GLU A 255 13.75 7.12 6.01
N PHE A 256 14.01 6.39 4.94
CA PHE A 256 14.93 5.25 4.92
C PHE A 256 15.78 5.29 3.66
N THR A 257 17.08 5.13 3.82
CA THR A 257 18.01 4.96 2.70
C THR A 257 18.38 3.48 2.53
N ALA A 258 18.96 3.14 1.40
CA ALA A 258 19.46 1.79 1.14
C ALA A 258 20.45 1.32 2.20
N GLU A 259 21.23 2.23 2.78
CA GLU A 259 22.15 1.94 3.89
C GLU A 259 21.43 1.57 5.18
N ASP A 260 20.23 2.13 5.39
CA ASP A 260 19.40 1.83 6.56
C ASP A 260 18.71 0.49 6.49
N VAL A 261 18.24 0.07 5.30
CA VAL A 261 17.27 -1.01 5.12
C VAL A 261 17.67 -2.05 4.09
N GLY A 262 18.71 -1.79 3.28
CA GLY A 262 19.16 -2.72 2.25
C GLY A 262 19.83 -3.98 2.81
N THR A 263 19.99 -4.96 1.94
CA THR A 263 20.91 -6.09 2.12
C THR A 263 22.24 -5.78 1.43
N THR A 264 23.21 -6.67 1.52
CA THR A 264 24.46 -6.57 0.74
C THR A 264 24.21 -6.68 -0.77
N ASP A 265 23.08 -7.21 -1.16
CA ASP A 265 22.76 -7.58 -2.54
C ASP A 265 21.71 -6.66 -3.19
N SER A 266 20.82 -6.03 -2.40
CA SER A 266 19.70 -5.23 -2.88
C SER A 266 19.30 -4.11 -1.92
N GLY A 267 18.59 -3.09 -2.39
CA GLY A 267 18.16 -1.96 -1.54
C GLY A 267 17.04 -1.14 -2.18
N LEU A 268 16.48 -0.25 -1.34
CA LEU A 268 15.53 0.78 -1.75
C LEU A 268 15.79 2.06 -0.96
N ASN A 269 15.27 3.18 -1.46
CA ASN A 269 15.06 4.39 -0.69
C ASN A 269 13.55 4.59 -0.49
N SER A 270 13.17 5.15 0.66
CA SER A 270 11.76 5.35 1.01
C SER A 270 11.55 6.63 1.79
N VAL A 271 10.43 7.30 1.51
CA VAL A 271 9.91 8.42 2.31
C VAL A 271 8.46 8.11 2.64
N VAL A 272 8.09 8.30 3.90
CA VAL A 272 6.69 8.21 4.35
C VAL A 272 6.14 9.62 4.47
N LEU A 273 5.07 9.91 3.73
CA LEU A 273 4.32 11.15 3.84
C LEU A 273 3.10 10.96 4.74
N ALA A 274 2.78 11.96 5.56
CA ALA A 274 1.63 11.93 6.46
C ALA A 274 0.83 13.22 6.42
N ASN A 275 -0.49 13.10 6.62
CA ASN A 275 -1.36 14.23 6.90
C ASN A 275 -1.16 14.78 8.33
N ASN A 276 -1.78 15.89 8.66
CA ASN A 276 -1.67 16.56 9.96
C ASN A 276 -1.98 15.65 11.16
N ASP A 277 -2.94 14.73 11.03
CA ASP A 277 -3.33 13.82 12.10
C ASP A 277 -2.53 12.51 12.09
N GLU A 278 -1.62 12.36 11.12
CA GLU A 278 -0.76 11.19 10.95
C GLU A 278 -1.55 9.85 10.89
N ASN A 279 -2.76 9.91 10.37
CA ASN A 279 -3.65 8.76 10.20
C ASN A 279 -3.85 8.37 8.72
N VAL A 280 -3.33 9.17 7.79
CA VAL A 280 -3.17 8.86 6.37
C VAL A 280 -1.69 8.86 6.06
N LEU A 281 -1.12 7.65 5.96
CA LEU A 281 0.31 7.44 5.75
C LEU A 281 0.53 6.87 4.34
N LEU A 282 1.36 7.56 3.55
CA LEU A 282 1.66 7.22 2.16
C LEU A 282 3.18 7.06 1.98
N PRO A 283 3.73 5.88 2.26
CA PRO A 283 5.12 5.57 1.91
C PRO A 283 5.30 5.51 0.38
N LEU A 284 6.43 6.03 -0.11
CA LEU A 284 6.87 5.91 -1.50
C LEU A 284 8.27 5.32 -1.52
N ASN A 285 8.49 4.35 -2.40
CA ASN A 285 9.76 3.66 -2.56
C ASN A 285 10.32 3.87 -3.96
N GLU A 286 11.65 4.01 -4.06
CA GLU A 286 12.37 3.89 -5.33
C GLU A 286 13.38 2.74 -5.29
N PRO A 287 13.74 2.14 -6.43
CA PRO A 287 14.79 1.12 -6.49
C PRO A 287 16.17 1.74 -6.32
N VAL A 288 17.11 0.93 -5.81
CA VAL A 288 18.54 1.21 -5.96
C VAL A 288 19.06 0.39 -7.14
N TYR A 289 19.63 1.08 -8.13
CA TYR A 289 20.17 0.45 -9.33
C TYR A 289 21.65 0.08 -9.15
N GLY A 290 22.11 -0.89 -9.96
CA GLY A 290 23.52 -1.30 -9.96
C GLY A 290 23.94 -2.18 -8.79
N THR A 291 23.01 -2.63 -7.98
CA THR A 291 23.24 -3.61 -6.91
C THR A 291 23.49 -5.01 -7.49
N LYS A 292 24.10 -5.89 -6.70
CA LYS A 292 24.46 -7.25 -7.11
C LYS A 292 23.24 -8.09 -7.52
N ARG A 293 22.12 -7.89 -6.87
CA ARG A 293 20.79 -8.38 -7.28
C ARG A 293 19.88 -7.22 -7.66
N LYS A 294 18.98 -7.48 -8.59
CA LYS A 294 17.93 -6.52 -8.94
C LYS A 294 17.12 -6.15 -7.68
N SER A 295 16.89 -4.85 -7.46
CA SER A 295 16.00 -4.40 -6.39
C SER A 295 14.59 -4.94 -6.58
N GLN A 296 13.95 -5.39 -5.51
CA GLN A 296 12.54 -5.80 -5.55
C GLN A 296 11.61 -4.69 -6.07
N ILE A 297 11.97 -3.41 -5.85
CA ILE A 297 11.20 -2.27 -6.38
C ILE A 297 11.36 -2.21 -7.90
N GLN A 298 12.55 -2.49 -8.43
CA GLN A 298 12.78 -2.58 -9.87
C GLN A 298 12.00 -3.75 -10.47
N THR A 299 12.02 -4.94 -9.85
CA THR A 299 11.20 -6.09 -10.27
C THR A 299 9.72 -5.73 -10.31
N TYR A 300 9.23 -5.04 -9.27
CA TYR A 300 7.85 -4.53 -9.24
C TYR A 300 7.56 -3.62 -10.44
N LEU A 301 8.36 -2.58 -10.66
CA LEU A 301 8.15 -1.60 -11.73
C LEU A 301 8.13 -2.22 -13.12
N GLU A 302 8.96 -3.25 -13.35
CA GLU A 302 8.99 -3.99 -14.60
C GLU A 302 7.72 -4.83 -14.81
N HIS A 303 7.27 -5.57 -13.80
CA HIS A 303 6.09 -6.41 -13.88
C HIS A 303 4.76 -5.65 -13.80
N ASN A 304 4.77 -4.50 -13.15
CA ASN A 304 3.63 -3.57 -13.12
C ASN A 304 3.59 -2.66 -14.36
N GLU A 305 4.65 -2.68 -15.17
CA GLU A 305 4.83 -1.77 -16.33
C GLU A 305 4.74 -0.29 -15.90
N GLY A 306 5.39 0.07 -14.79
CA GLY A 306 5.44 1.42 -14.25
C GLY A 306 5.15 1.53 -12.77
N ALA A 307 4.98 2.78 -12.31
CA ALA A 307 4.67 3.09 -10.93
C ALA A 307 3.27 2.55 -10.53
N GLY A 308 3.11 2.15 -9.28
CA GLY A 308 1.86 1.64 -8.78
C GLY A 308 1.90 1.33 -7.29
N LEU A 309 0.78 0.84 -6.74
CA LEU A 309 0.70 0.46 -5.34
C LEU A 309 1.36 -0.90 -5.11
N GLN A 310 2.36 -0.93 -4.22
CA GLN A 310 3.10 -2.14 -3.87
C GLN A 310 2.37 -2.96 -2.81
N HIS A 311 1.99 -2.35 -1.68
CA HIS A 311 1.28 -3.06 -0.62
C HIS A 311 0.35 -2.17 0.20
N LEU A 312 -0.57 -2.83 0.89
CA LEU A 312 -1.48 -2.25 1.86
C LEU A 312 -1.20 -2.89 3.21
N ALA A 313 -0.92 -2.08 4.22
CA ALA A 313 -0.74 -2.55 5.59
C ALA A 313 -2.06 -2.46 6.36
N LEU A 314 -2.52 -3.61 6.84
CA LEU A 314 -3.80 -3.80 7.49
C LEU A 314 -3.60 -4.03 8.99
N VAL A 315 -4.18 -3.18 9.82
CA VAL A 315 -4.11 -3.33 11.27
C VAL A 315 -5.06 -4.42 11.74
N SER A 316 -4.50 -5.37 12.46
CA SER A 316 -5.22 -6.38 13.21
C SER A 316 -5.29 -6.00 14.70
N GLU A 317 -6.42 -6.29 15.35
CA GLU A 317 -6.57 -6.18 16.80
C GLU A 317 -5.85 -7.32 17.55
N ASN A 318 -5.68 -8.47 16.88
CA ASN A 318 -4.94 -9.63 17.39
C ASN A 318 -4.33 -10.38 16.19
N ILE A 319 -3.08 -10.08 15.90
CA ILE A 319 -2.36 -10.63 14.75
C ILE A 319 -2.25 -12.16 14.80
N PHE A 320 -2.12 -12.76 16.00
CA PHE A 320 -2.03 -14.20 16.16
C PHE A 320 -3.33 -14.89 15.72
N ARG A 321 -4.49 -14.37 16.16
CA ARG A 321 -5.81 -14.86 15.74
C ARG A 321 -5.99 -14.68 14.23
N THR A 322 -5.72 -13.48 13.71
CA THR A 322 -5.87 -13.15 12.30
C THR A 322 -5.06 -14.12 11.43
N LEU A 323 -3.80 -14.35 11.77
CA LEU A 323 -2.93 -15.22 10.97
C LEU A 323 -3.32 -16.69 11.05
N ARG A 324 -3.80 -17.17 12.20
CA ARG A 324 -4.32 -18.54 12.28
C ARG A 324 -5.51 -18.73 11.33
N GLU A 325 -6.43 -17.77 11.30
CA GLU A 325 -7.59 -17.83 10.38
C GLU A 325 -7.17 -17.71 8.92
N MET A 326 -6.27 -16.80 8.57
CA MET A 326 -5.76 -16.65 7.21
C MET A 326 -5.01 -17.90 6.75
N ARG A 327 -4.12 -18.48 7.59
CA ARG A 327 -3.33 -19.68 7.26
C ARG A 327 -4.18 -20.92 7.03
N LYS A 328 -5.28 -21.11 7.76
CA LYS A 328 -6.25 -22.20 7.50
C LYS A 328 -6.78 -22.16 6.07
N ARG A 329 -6.79 -21.00 5.43
CA ARG A 329 -7.36 -20.75 4.11
C ARG A 329 -6.32 -20.62 3.00
N SER A 330 -5.03 -20.51 3.33
CA SER A 330 -3.96 -20.32 2.35
C SER A 330 -3.98 -21.37 1.23
N GLY A 331 -4.16 -22.64 1.56
CA GLY A 331 -4.18 -23.72 0.57
C GLY A 331 -5.53 -23.95 -0.14
N VAL A 332 -6.57 -23.20 0.23
CA VAL A 332 -7.95 -23.37 -0.27
C VAL A 332 -8.58 -22.05 -0.75
N GLY A 333 -7.79 -21.27 -1.50
CA GLY A 333 -8.24 -20.05 -2.14
C GLY A 333 -7.95 -18.74 -1.37
N GLY A 334 -7.30 -18.82 -0.19
CA GLY A 334 -6.81 -17.65 0.53
C GLY A 334 -5.45 -17.16 0.03
N PHE A 335 -4.72 -16.47 0.91
CA PHE A 335 -3.41 -15.92 0.61
C PHE A 335 -2.30 -16.72 1.29
N GLU A 336 -1.21 -16.95 0.57
CA GLU A 336 0.03 -17.49 1.12
C GLU A 336 0.91 -16.37 1.68
N PHE A 337 1.80 -16.72 2.59
CA PHE A 337 2.74 -15.78 3.20
C PHE A 337 4.15 -15.97 2.65
N MET A 338 4.96 -14.92 2.71
CA MET A 338 6.39 -14.99 2.44
C MET A 338 7.07 -15.98 3.39
N PRO A 339 8.23 -16.55 3.00
CA PRO A 339 9.01 -17.41 3.87
C PRO A 339 9.27 -16.78 5.24
N SER A 340 9.14 -17.60 6.29
CA SER A 340 9.40 -17.12 7.65
C SER A 340 10.90 -16.89 7.87
N PRO A 341 11.29 -15.92 8.73
CA PRO A 341 12.67 -15.77 9.15
C PRO A 341 13.27 -17.07 9.73
N PRO A 342 14.60 -17.21 9.70
CA PRO A 342 15.25 -18.37 10.27
C PRO A 342 15.05 -18.44 11.80
N PRO A 343 15.12 -19.62 12.45
CA PRO A 343 14.96 -19.77 13.91
C PRO A 343 15.89 -18.88 14.74
N THR A 344 17.05 -18.50 14.18
CA THR A 344 18.00 -17.58 14.84
C THR A 344 17.42 -16.20 15.07
N TYR A 345 16.51 -15.73 14.20
CA TYR A 345 15.81 -14.46 14.38
C TYR A 345 14.99 -14.47 15.67
N TYR A 346 14.22 -15.54 15.92
CA TYR A 346 13.33 -15.65 17.08
C TYR A 346 14.08 -15.90 18.39
N ARG A 347 15.22 -16.60 18.37
CA ARG A 347 16.07 -16.77 19.56
C ARG A 347 16.53 -15.43 20.15
N ASN A 348 16.76 -14.44 19.33
CA ASN A 348 17.16 -13.11 19.74
C ASN A 348 15.98 -12.19 20.09
N LEU A 349 14.74 -12.64 19.84
CA LEU A 349 13.56 -11.81 20.02
C LEU A 349 13.28 -11.53 21.50
N LYS A 350 13.55 -12.49 22.37
CA LYS A 350 13.37 -12.30 23.84
C LYS A 350 14.19 -11.13 24.39
N SER A 351 15.41 -10.94 23.90
CA SER A 351 16.25 -9.81 24.34
C SER A 351 15.79 -8.47 23.78
N ARG A 352 15.05 -8.46 22.66
CA ARG A 352 14.59 -7.24 21.99
C ARG A 352 13.18 -6.81 22.40
N ALA A 353 12.30 -7.77 22.74
CA ALA A 353 10.87 -7.54 22.96
C ALA A 353 10.28 -8.34 24.15
N GLY A 354 11.10 -8.99 24.97
CA GLY A 354 10.61 -9.81 26.10
C GLY A 354 10.00 -9.01 27.25
N ASP A 355 10.05 -7.69 27.21
CA ASP A 355 9.33 -6.79 28.12
C ASP A 355 7.90 -6.46 27.62
N VAL A 356 7.59 -6.77 26.35
CA VAL A 356 6.30 -6.50 25.71
C VAL A 356 5.56 -7.79 25.33
N LEU A 357 6.30 -8.83 24.92
CA LEU A 357 5.77 -10.12 24.51
C LEU A 357 6.10 -11.19 25.53
N SER A 358 5.13 -12.03 25.91
CA SER A 358 5.38 -13.20 26.73
C SER A 358 6.19 -14.28 25.97
N ASP A 359 6.76 -15.25 26.70
CA ASP A 359 7.49 -16.37 26.08
C ASP A 359 6.59 -17.19 25.14
N GLU A 360 5.30 -17.31 25.47
CA GLU A 360 4.29 -17.96 24.63
C GLU A 360 4.05 -17.16 23.34
N GLN A 361 3.94 -15.83 23.45
CA GLN A 361 3.76 -14.97 22.27
C GLN A 361 4.99 -14.97 21.36
N ILE A 362 6.20 -15.02 21.92
CA ILE A 362 7.44 -15.16 21.14
C ILE A 362 7.46 -16.49 20.37
N LYS A 363 7.03 -17.57 21.01
CA LYS A 363 6.90 -18.88 20.35
C LYS A 363 5.83 -18.84 19.24
N GLU A 364 4.69 -18.19 19.49
CA GLU A 364 3.67 -17.99 18.45
C GLU A 364 4.18 -17.14 17.28
N CYS A 365 5.04 -16.13 17.54
CA CYS A 365 5.69 -15.38 16.46
C CYS A 365 6.52 -16.30 15.56
N GLU A 366 7.29 -17.23 16.13
CA GLU A 366 8.07 -18.21 15.37
C GLU A 366 7.17 -19.18 14.58
N GLU A 367 6.12 -19.71 15.21
CA GLU A 367 5.18 -20.64 14.57
C GLU A 367 4.42 -19.98 13.38
N LEU A 368 4.09 -18.70 13.51
CA LEU A 368 3.32 -17.96 12.53
C LEU A 368 4.20 -17.15 11.55
N GLY A 369 5.50 -17.07 11.77
CA GLY A 369 6.41 -16.32 10.92
C GLY A 369 6.31 -14.80 11.12
N ILE A 370 5.88 -14.33 12.28
CA ILE A 370 5.70 -12.92 12.59
C ILE A 370 7.05 -12.25 12.82
N LEU A 371 7.28 -11.14 12.12
CA LEU A 371 8.40 -10.23 12.35
C LEU A 371 8.05 -9.23 13.46
N VAL A 372 9.01 -8.88 14.30
CA VAL A 372 8.82 -7.93 15.40
C VAL A 372 9.88 -6.85 15.32
N ASP A 373 9.46 -5.62 15.21
CA ASP A 373 10.32 -4.44 15.28
C ASP A 373 9.88 -3.51 16.40
N ARG A 374 10.77 -2.61 16.80
CA ARG A 374 10.54 -1.71 17.91
C ARG A 374 11.27 -0.39 17.69
N ASP A 375 10.60 0.71 18.00
CA ASP A 375 11.19 2.02 18.14
C ASP A 375 11.09 2.51 19.60
N ASP A 376 11.41 3.78 19.85
CA ASP A 376 11.33 4.43 21.16
C ASP A 376 9.90 4.66 21.65
N GLN A 377 8.89 4.50 20.78
CA GLN A 377 7.48 4.77 21.08
C GLN A 377 6.64 3.50 21.24
N GLY A 378 6.95 2.43 20.51
CA GLY A 378 6.14 1.22 20.55
C GLY A 378 6.78 0.01 19.87
N THR A 379 5.95 -1.03 19.71
CA THR A 379 6.33 -2.29 19.07
C THR A 379 5.41 -2.58 17.89
N LEU A 380 6.00 -3.04 16.79
CA LEU A 380 5.31 -3.44 15.57
C LEU A 380 5.48 -4.95 15.38
N LEU A 381 4.36 -5.66 15.26
CA LEU A 381 4.31 -7.04 14.76
C LEU A 381 3.85 -6.98 13.31
N GLN A 382 4.51 -7.68 12.39
CA GLN A 382 4.20 -7.63 10.97
C GLN A 382 4.49 -8.94 10.25
N ILE A 383 3.75 -9.18 9.17
CA ILE A 383 3.98 -10.29 8.24
C ILE A 383 3.45 -9.90 6.86
N PHE A 384 4.06 -10.48 5.82
CA PHE A 384 3.73 -10.16 4.44
C PHE A 384 3.19 -11.39 3.71
N THR A 385 2.15 -11.19 2.91
CA THR A 385 1.69 -12.23 1.98
C THR A 385 2.64 -12.31 0.78
N LYS A 386 2.62 -13.43 0.08
CA LYS A 386 3.08 -13.45 -1.31
C LYS A 386 2.20 -12.52 -2.14
N PRO A 387 2.60 -12.20 -3.38
CA PRO A 387 1.76 -11.41 -4.28
C PRO A 387 0.33 -11.96 -4.36
N VAL A 388 -0.66 -11.08 -4.28
CA VAL A 388 -2.08 -11.48 -4.24
C VAL A 388 -2.67 -11.72 -5.63
N GLY A 389 -1.95 -11.36 -6.69
CA GLY A 389 -2.29 -11.61 -8.09
C GLY A 389 -1.31 -12.58 -8.75
N ASP A 390 -1.41 -12.72 -10.06
CA ASP A 390 -0.51 -13.58 -10.87
C ASP A 390 0.87 -12.94 -11.04
N ARG A 391 0.94 -11.61 -11.07
CA ARG A 391 2.18 -10.86 -11.19
C ARG A 391 2.86 -10.68 -9.83
N PRO A 392 4.20 -10.66 -9.77
CA PRO A 392 4.94 -10.39 -8.52
C PRO A 392 4.91 -8.89 -8.19
N THR A 393 3.71 -8.34 -8.00
CA THR A 393 3.49 -6.92 -7.80
C THR A 393 2.87 -6.64 -6.44
N ILE A 394 1.53 -6.57 -6.36
CA ILE A 394 0.84 -6.16 -5.13
C ILE A 394 0.78 -7.29 -4.09
N PHE A 395 1.04 -6.96 -2.83
CA PHE A 395 0.87 -7.85 -1.68
C PHE A 395 0.21 -7.16 -0.49
N ILE A 396 -0.12 -7.91 0.53
CA ILE A 396 -0.75 -7.41 1.77
C ILE A 396 0.22 -7.59 2.93
N GLU A 397 0.28 -6.59 3.78
CA GLU A 397 0.94 -6.64 5.07
C GLU A 397 -0.11 -6.70 6.18
N ILE A 398 0.03 -7.63 7.12
CA ILE A 398 -0.80 -7.68 8.34
C ILE A 398 0.06 -7.19 9.49
N ILE A 399 -0.43 -6.19 10.22
CA ILE A 399 0.29 -5.60 11.34
C ILE A 399 -0.54 -5.55 12.62
N GLN A 400 0.17 -5.55 13.74
CA GLN A 400 -0.36 -5.09 15.02
C GLN A 400 0.64 -4.15 15.66
N ARG A 401 0.15 -2.98 16.11
CA ARG A 401 0.94 -1.98 16.81
C ARG A 401 0.64 -2.07 18.31
N ILE A 402 1.68 -2.07 19.14
CA ILE A 402 1.56 -2.13 20.61
C ILE A 402 2.19 -0.88 21.20
N GLY A 403 1.43 -0.16 22.03
CA GLY A 403 1.86 1.09 22.65
C GLY A 403 1.22 2.34 22.03
N CYS A 404 1.76 3.52 22.36
CA CYS A 404 1.39 4.84 21.84
C CYS A 404 -0.10 5.20 21.99
N MET A 405 -0.74 4.75 23.08
CA MET A 405 -2.13 5.06 23.36
C MET A 405 -2.25 6.51 23.85
N MET A 406 -3.08 7.28 23.19
CA MET A 406 -3.35 8.69 23.46
C MET A 406 -4.81 8.88 23.82
N LYS A 407 -5.11 10.03 24.43
CA LYS A 407 -6.49 10.50 24.63
C LYS A 407 -6.66 11.80 23.86
N ASP A 408 -7.76 11.92 23.15
CA ASP A 408 -8.18 13.20 22.56
C ASP A 408 -8.85 14.11 23.60
N ASP A 409 -9.23 15.32 23.18
CA ASP A 409 -9.84 16.33 24.05
C ASP A 409 -11.23 15.90 24.58
N GLU A 410 -11.87 14.93 23.92
CA GLU A 410 -13.14 14.31 24.33
C GLU A 410 -12.95 13.13 25.28
N GLY A 411 -11.68 12.73 25.54
CA GLY A 411 -11.32 11.61 26.40
C GLY A 411 -11.35 10.23 25.70
N LYS A 412 -11.56 10.18 24.39
CA LYS A 412 -11.52 8.96 23.59
C LYS A 412 -10.09 8.48 23.43
N ILE A 413 -9.88 7.19 23.69
CA ILE A 413 -8.57 6.56 23.54
C ILE A 413 -8.36 6.18 22.07
N TYR A 414 -7.22 6.59 21.50
CA TYR A 414 -6.80 6.19 20.16
C TYR A 414 -5.31 5.85 20.16
N GLN A 415 -4.88 5.09 19.15
CA GLN A 415 -3.46 4.78 18.94
C GLN A 415 -2.86 5.78 17.95
N LYS A 416 -1.74 6.39 18.34
CA LYS A 416 -1.00 7.32 17.47
C LYS A 416 -0.54 6.61 16.20
N GLY A 417 -0.66 7.27 15.04
CA GLY A 417 -0.20 6.74 13.77
C GLY A 417 1.30 6.41 13.76
N GLY A 418 1.67 5.35 13.05
CA GLY A 418 3.05 4.91 12.91
C GLY A 418 3.73 4.43 14.19
N CYS A 419 2.97 4.11 15.28
CA CYS A 419 3.51 3.57 16.53
C CYS A 419 4.37 2.31 16.29
N GLY A 420 5.61 2.28 16.79
CA GLY A 420 6.55 1.18 16.54
C GLY A 420 7.21 1.23 15.15
N GLY A 421 7.06 2.34 14.43
CA GLY A 421 7.72 2.58 13.15
C GLY A 421 7.11 1.81 11.97
N PHE A 422 7.95 1.53 10.98
CA PHE A 422 7.59 0.82 9.73
C PHE A 422 8.39 -0.48 9.56
N GLY A 423 8.92 -1.05 10.63
CA GLY A 423 9.65 -2.30 10.56
C GLY A 423 11.08 -2.16 10.04
N LYS A 424 11.76 -1.04 10.32
CA LYS A 424 13.15 -0.81 9.90
C LYS A 424 14.05 -1.99 10.21
N GLY A 425 13.97 -2.51 11.45
CA GLY A 425 14.76 -3.66 11.89
C GLY A 425 14.43 -4.97 11.19
N ASN A 426 13.30 -5.02 10.49
CA ASN A 426 12.81 -6.19 9.75
C ASN A 426 12.99 -6.08 8.23
N PHE A 427 13.35 -4.90 7.69
CA PHE A 427 13.50 -4.74 6.24
C PHE A 427 14.49 -5.74 5.64
N SER A 428 15.63 -5.96 6.30
CA SER A 428 16.61 -6.95 5.83
C SER A 428 16.04 -8.37 5.79
N GLU A 429 15.17 -8.74 6.72
CA GLU A 429 14.53 -10.05 6.73
C GLU A 429 13.43 -10.15 5.65
N LEU A 430 12.68 -9.08 5.41
CA LEU A 430 11.74 -9.00 4.29
C LEU A 430 12.46 -9.14 2.95
N PHE A 431 13.56 -8.39 2.75
CA PHE A 431 14.37 -8.48 1.53
C PHE A 431 14.89 -9.90 1.31
N LYS A 432 15.45 -10.54 2.34
CA LYS A 432 15.90 -11.94 2.27
C LYS A 432 14.76 -12.90 1.90
N SER A 433 13.59 -12.72 2.49
CA SER A 433 12.41 -13.56 2.19
C SER A 433 11.96 -13.43 0.73
N ILE A 434 11.97 -12.21 0.19
CA ILE A 434 11.65 -11.95 -1.21
C ILE A 434 12.74 -12.53 -2.11
N GLU A 435 14.02 -12.29 -1.81
CA GLU A 435 15.16 -12.84 -2.55
C GLU A 435 15.13 -14.39 -2.57
N GLU A 436 14.80 -15.04 -1.47
CA GLU A 436 14.64 -16.49 -1.42
C GLU A 436 13.46 -16.97 -2.26
N TYR A 437 12.35 -16.25 -2.24
CA TYR A 437 11.20 -16.56 -3.06
C TYR A 437 11.53 -16.42 -4.56
N GLU A 438 12.21 -15.35 -4.97
CA GLU A 438 12.67 -15.14 -6.34
C GLU A 438 13.64 -16.22 -6.79
N LYS A 439 14.64 -16.56 -5.96
CA LYS A 439 15.59 -17.68 -6.23
C LYS A 439 14.88 -19.01 -6.45
N MET A 440 13.84 -19.27 -5.66
CA MET A 440 13.05 -20.49 -5.82
C MET A 440 12.29 -20.52 -7.16
N LEU A 441 11.78 -19.36 -7.61
CA LEU A 441 11.12 -19.25 -8.92
C LEU A 441 12.13 -19.39 -10.06
N GLU A 442 13.30 -18.76 -9.98
CA GLU A 442 14.41 -18.86 -10.95
C GLU A 442 14.87 -20.33 -11.10
N ALA A 443 15.08 -21.02 -9.96
CA ALA A 443 15.51 -22.42 -9.98
C ALA A 443 14.48 -23.34 -10.68
N LYS A 444 13.19 -23.10 -10.50
CA LYS A 444 12.13 -23.86 -11.19
C LYS A 444 12.13 -23.59 -12.71
N GLN A 445 12.38 -22.35 -13.14
CA GLN A 445 12.47 -22.00 -14.56
C GLN A 445 13.67 -22.67 -15.23
N ILE A 446 14.84 -22.71 -14.57
CA ILE A 446 16.06 -23.36 -15.09
C ILE A 446 15.82 -24.85 -15.27
N VAL A 447 15.18 -25.53 -14.31
CA VAL A 447 14.87 -26.97 -14.42
C VAL A 447 13.91 -27.26 -15.59
N GLN A 448 12.93 -26.40 -15.82
CA GLN A 448 12.00 -26.54 -16.94
C GLN A 448 12.68 -26.32 -18.31
N THR A 449 13.60 -25.33 -18.39
CA THR A 449 14.35 -25.04 -19.63
C THR A 449 15.40 -26.14 -19.95
N ALA A 450 15.93 -26.82 -18.92
CA ALA A 450 16.87 -27.92 -19.10
C ALA A 450 16.19 -29.26 -19.43
N ALA A 451 14.88 -29.38 -19.21
CA ALA A 451 14.06 -30.56 -19.48
C ALA A 451 13.31 -30.49 -20.83
N ALA A 452 13.35 -29.34 -21.52
CA ALA A 452 12.79 -29.11 -22.85
C ALA A 452 13.88 -29.14 -23.91
#